data_cf7a2235501431a0229f1e66bfea5c08
#
_entry.id   cf7a2235501431a0229f1e66bfea5c08
#
_cell.length_a   1.000
_cell.length_b   1.000
_cell.length_c   1.000
_cell.angle_alpha   90.00
_cell.angle_beta   90.00
_cell.angle_gamma   90.00
#
_symmetry.space_group_name_H-M   'P 1'
#
loop_
_entity.id
_entity.type
_entity.pdbx_description
1 polymer ?
#
loop_
_entity_poly.entity_id
_entity_poly.type
_entity_poly.pdbx_seq_one_letter_code
_entity_poly.pdbx_strand_id
1 'polypeptide(L)'
;TWGIFDPDNGRGKGLILLDAKRGRWNFPELKKEAMDQYKYWEPEMVLIEAKASGMPLTHELQKSGIPVINFTPSKGNDKHTRVNSVAPLFEAGAIWAPKKTFAEEVIEECAAFPFGDNDDYVDSTTQALMRYRQGYHVTLNDDFEDEPKVQDMGRVYY
;
A
#
# COMPACT_ATOMS: atom_id res chain seq x y z
N THR A 1 0.91 6.03 -4.80
CA THR A 1 0.30 6.55 -3.56
C THR A 1 -1.18 6.27 -3.55
N TRP A 2 -1.68 5.76 -2.44
CA TRP A 2 -3.07 5.38 -2.23
C TRP A 2 -3.64 6.08 -1.01
N GLY A 3 -4.89 6.52 -1.08
CA GLY A 3 -5.65 7.08 0.02
C GLY A 3 -6.81 6.16 0.40
N ILE A 4 -7.13 6.11 1.69
CA ILE A 4 -8.33 5.46 2.19
C ILE A 4 -9.41 6.52 2.36
N PHE A 5 -10.63 6.27 1.91
CA PHE A 5 -11.72 7.23 2.01
C PHE A 5 -13.05 6.51 2.18
N ASP A 6 -14.04 7.22 2.69
CA ASP A 6 -15.42 6.76 2.72
C ASP A 6 -16.22 7.48 1.63
N PRO A 7 -16.71 6.77 0.62
CA PRO A 7 -17.48 7.39 -0.48
C PRO A 7 -18.93 7.74 -0.11
N ASP A 8 -19.36 7.61 1.14
CA ASP A 8 -20.74 7.87 1.62
C ASP A 8 -21.84 7.15 0.81
N ASN A 9 -21.50 6.02 0.21
CA ASN A 9 -22.40 5.26 -0.65
C ASN A 9 -22.96 3.98 0.00
N GLY A 10 -22.73 3.80 1.29
CA GLY A 10 -23.16 2.64 2.07
C GLY A 10 -22.36 1.36 1.79
N ARG A 11 -21.27 1.44 1.00
CA ARG A 11 -20.41 0.29 0.67
C ARG A 11 -19.18 0.17 1.58
N GLY A 12 -19.02 1.09 2.53
CA GLY A 12 -17.87 1.16 3.42
C GLY A 12 -16.66 1.86 2.79
N LYS A 13 -15.54 1.84 3.51
CA LYS A 13 -14.30 2.50 3.10
C LYS A 13 -13.73 1.86 1.82
N GLY A 14 -13.18 2.69 0.95
CA GLY A 14 -12.51 2.31 -0.28
C GLY A 14 -11.11 2.88 -0.38
N LEU A 15 -10.39 2.51 -1.44
CA LEU A 15 -9.09 3.10 -1.78
C LEU A 15 -9.20 3.93 -3.05
N ILE A 16 -8.50 5.05 -3.05
CA ILE A 16 -8.32 5.88 -4.24
C ILE A 16 -6.84 6.00 -4.60
N LEU A 17 -6.52 5.80 -5.86
CA LEU A 17 -5.20 6.08 -6.40
C LEU A 17 -5.00 7.61 -6.47
N LEU A 18 -4.06 8.13 -5.68
CA LEU A 18 -3.78 9.57 -5.59
C LEU A 18 -2.68 10.00 -6.56
N ASP A 19 -1.66 9.17 -6.73
CA ASP A 19 -0.53 9.41 -7.63
C ASP A 19 0.19 8.10 -7.98
N ALA A 20 0.84 8.08 -9.15
CA ALA A 20 1.73 7.00 -9.55
C ALA A 20 2.90 7.59 -10.35
N LYS A 21 4.11 7.14 -10.02
CA LYS A 21 5.32 7.54 -10.71
C LYS A 21 6.19 6.32 -11.01
N ARG A 22 6.75 6.31 -12.19
CA ARG A 22 7.73 5.32 -12.64
C ARG A 22 8.92 6.03 -13.30
N GLY A 23 10.12 5.56 -13.02
CA GLY A 23 11.32 6.14 -13.61
C GLY A 23 12.54 5.22 -13.46
N ARG A 24 13.55 5.47 -14.26
CA ARG A 24 14.86 4.82 -14.14
C ARG A 24 15.78 5.73 -13.34
N TRP A 25 15.68 5.62 -12.02
CA TRP A 25 16.45 6.43 -11.09
C TRP A 25 17.69 5.68 -10.59
N ASN A 26 18.82 6.39 -10.48
CA ASN A 26 19.90 5.93 -9.63
C ASN A 26 19.49 6.05 -8.14
N PHE A 27 20.28 5.49 -7.22
CA PHE A 27 19.89 5.45 -5.81
C PHE A 27 19.68 6.84 -5.17
N PRO A 28 20.55 7.86 -5.38
CA PRO A 28 20.31 9.21 -4.88
C PRO A 28 19.02 9.84 -5.42
N GLU A 29 18.73 9.65 -6.69
CA GLU A 29 17.50 10.15 -7.32
C GLU A 29 16.26 9.46 -6.75
N LEU A 30 16.30 8.13 -6.61
CA LEU A 30 15.24 7.34 -6.01
C LEU A 30 14.95 7.78 -4.58
N LYS A 31 16.00 7.97 -3.76
CA LYS A 31 15.87 8.47 -2.39
C LYS A 31 15.21 9.85 -2.37
N LYS A 32 15.68 10.76 -3.24
CA LYS A 32 15.12 12.11 -3.33
C LYS A 32 13.64 12.06 -3.72
N GLU A 33 13.29 11.30 -4.75
CA GLU A 33 11.90 11.16 -5.21
C GLU A 33 11.01 10.59 -4.10
N ALA A 34 11.45 9.54 -3.40
CA ALA A 34 10.72 8.96 -2.29
C ALA A 34 10.47 9.97 -1.15
N MET A 35 11.49 10.78 -0.81
CA MET A 35 11.35 11.83 0.20
C MET A 35 10.44 12.96 -0.24
N ASP A 36 10.49 13.37 -1.51
CA ASP A 36 9.63 14.42 -2.07
C ASP A 36 8.17 13.94 -2.10
N GLN A 37 7.92 12.70 -2.49
CA GLN A 37 6.58 12.08 -2.43
C GLN A 37 6.06 11.97 -1.00
N TYR A 38 6.91 11.57 -0.05
CA TYR A 38 6.53 11.52 1.35
C TYR A 38 6.13 12.90 1.90
N LYS A 39 6.91 13.93 1.59
CA LYS A 39 6.61 15.31 2.02
C LYS A 39 5.34 15.88 1.39
N TYR A 40 5.05 15.49 0.16
CA TYR A 40 3.89 15.99 -0.56
C TYR A 40 2.58 15.36 -0.10
N TRP A 41 2.58 14.03 0.10
CA TRP A 41 1.38 13.27 0.41
C TRP A 41 1.21 13.01 1.92
N GLU A 42 2.28 13.15 2.71
CA GLU A 42 2.32 12.85 4.15
C GLU A 42 1.63 11.53 4.52
N PRO A 43 1.99 10.41 3.84
CA PRO A 43 1.32 9.14 4.07
C PRO A 43 1.63 8.60 5.47
N GLU A 44 0.70 7.89 6.04
CA GLU A 44 0.86 7.22 7.35
C GLU A 44 1.97 6.18 7.34
N MET A 45 2.24 5.57 6.17
CA MET A 45 3.32 4.60 6.00
C MET A 45 3.82 4.56 4.56
N VAL A 46 5.07 4.14 4.40
CA VAL A 46 5.68 3.83 3.12
C VAL A 46 5.95 2.32 3.05
N LEU A 47 5.44 1.67 2.02
CA LEU A 47 5.64 0.25 1.79
C LEU A 47 6.76 0.06 0.75
N ILE A 48 7.80 -0.68 1.10
CA ILE A 48 8.95 -0.92 0.20
C ILE A 48 9.16 -2.42 0.05
N GLU A 49 9.27 -2.89 -1.19
CA GLU A 49 9.63 -4.28 -1.44
C GLU A 49 11.09 -4.53 -1.03
N ALA A 50 11.30 -5.55 -0.18
CA ALA A 50 12.61 -5.91 0.37
C ALA A 50 13.48 -6.68 -0.66
N LYS A 51 13.78 -6.03 -1.78
CA LYS A 51 14.70 -6.53 -2.83
C LYS A 51 15.82 -5.52 -3.08
N ALA A 52 16.93 -5.97 -3.62
CA ALA A 52 18.04 -5.17 -4.15
C ALA A 52 18.17 -3.74 -3.53
N SER A 53 17.64 -2.72 -4.22
CA SER A 53 17.66 -1.32 -3.79
C SER A 53 16.66 -0.99 -2.66
N GLY A 54 15.71 -1.86 -2.36
CA GLY A 54 14.67 -1.60 -1.35
C GLY A 54 15.22 -1.53 0.07
N MET A 55 16.13 -2.42 0.44
CA MET A 55 16.70 -2.42 1.80
C MET A 55 17.55 -1.17 2.10
N PRO A 56 18.48 -0.73 1.23
CA PRO A 56 19.19 0.54 1.43
C PRO A 56 18.24 1.74 1.51
N LEU A 57 17.21 1.79 0.67
CA LEU A 57 16.21 2.85 0.69
C LEU A 57 15.44 2.87 2.00
N THR A 58 15.01 1.70 2.49
CA THR A 58 14.35 1.57 3.80
C THR A 58 15.18 2.19 4.91
N HIS A 59 16.47 1.84 5.02
CA HIS A 59 17.35 2.37 6.05
C HIS A 59 17.49 3.89 5.97
N GLU A 60 17.63 4.44 4.77
CA GLU A 60 17.78 5.87 4.58
C GLU A 60 16.51 6.65 4.94
N LEU A 61 15.34 6.14 4.55
CA LEU A 61 14.07 6.78 4.89
C LEU A 61 13.76 6.68 6.39
N GLN A 62 14.02 5.53 7.02
CA GLN A 62 13.84 5.35 8.46
C GLN A 62 14.74 6.27 9.28
N LYS A 63 16.01 6.49 8.87
CA LYS A 63 16.90 7.49 9.48
C LYS A 63 16.35 8.91 9.41
N SER A 64 15.53 9.18 8.40
CA SER A 64 14.86 10.47 8.23
C SER A 64 13.52 10.56 8.98
N GLY A 65 13.19 9.56 9.81
CA GLY A 65 11.95 9.51 10.59
C GLY A 65 10.70 9.09 9.80
N ILE A 66 10.87 8.58 8.58
CA ILE A 66 9.76 8.14 7.75
C ILE A 66 9.32 6.74 8.16
N PRO A 67 8.03 6.49 8.42
CA PRO A 67 7.50 5.17 8.77
C PRO A 67 7.53 4.25 7.56
N VAL A 68 8.50 3.34 7.51
CA VAL A 68 8.68 2.38 6.41
C VAL A 68 8.42 0.97 6.88
N ILE A 69 7.63 0.24 6.11
CA ILE A 69 7.39 -1.19 6.26
C ILE A 69 7.94 -1.93 5.03
N ASN A 70 8.67 -3.01 5.27
CA ASN A 70 9.16 -3.86 4.20
C ASN A 70 8.12 -4.91 3.81
N PHE A 71 7.85 -4.99 2.53
CA PHE A 71 7.10 -6.09 1.95
C PHE A 71 8.07 -7.15 1.42
N THR A 72 7.94 -8.37 1.92
CA THR A 72 8.72 -9.52 1.46
C THR A 72 7.76 -10.53 0.82
N PRO A 73 7.83 -10.73 -0.51
CA PRO A 73 7.05 -11.78 -1.16
C PRO A 73 7.42 -13.15 -0.57
N SER A 74 6.45 -13.88 -0.05
CA SER A 74 6.66 -15.24 0.45
C SER A 74 6.70 -16.26 -0.71
N LYS A 75 7.38 -17.41 -0.49
CA LYS A 75 7.32 -18.53 -1.41
C LYS A 75 5.86 -19.00 -1.55
N GLY A 76 5.37 -19.11 -2.79
CA GLY A 76 3.98 -19.47 -3.09
C GLY A 76 3.03 -18.26 -3.17
N ASN A 77 3.49 -17.05 -2.87
CA ASN A 77 2.75 -15.81 -3.11
C ASN A 77 3.30 -15.13 -4.38
N ASP A 78 3.19 -15.81 -5.49
CA ASP A 78 3.58 -15.29 -6.79
C ASP A 78 2.67 -14.13 -7.21
N LYS A 79 3.01 -13.47 -8.30
CA LYS A 79 2.30 -12.29 -8.78
C LYS A 79 0.84 -12.59 -9.12
N HIS A 80 0.54 -13.75 -9.73
CA HIS A 80 -0.83 -14.17 -10.03
C HIS A 80 -1.65 -14.37 -8.74
N THR A 81 -1.08 -15.03 -7.75
CA THR A 81 -1.72 -15.22 -6.44
C THR A 81 -2.04 -13.88 -5.78
N ARG A 82 -1.11 -12.90 -5.84
CA ARG A 82 -1.34 -11.56 -5.29
C ARG A 82 -2.48 -10.83 -6.01
N VAL A 83 -2.49 -10.84 -7.35
CA VAL A 83 -3.56 -10.24 -8.15
C VAL A 83 -4.91 -10.87 -7.80
N ASN A 84 -5.00 -12.20 -7.79
CA ASN A 84 -6.23 -12.91 -7.43
C ASN A 84 -6.68 -12.59 -6.00
N SER A 85 -5.74 -12.39 -5.07
CA SER A 85 -6.07 -12.07 -3.68
C SER A 85 -6.75 -10.71 -3.53
N VAL A 86 -6.51 -9.75 -4.42
CA VAL A 86 -7.09 -8.39 -4.37
C VAL A 86 -8.24 -8.18 -5.35
N ALA A 87 -8.48 -9.10 -6.27
CA ALA A 87 -9.58 -9.03 -7.23
C ALA A 87 -10.94 -8.74 -6.59
N PRO A 88 -11.31 -9.32 -5.43
CA PRO A 88 -12.58 -9.01 -4.77
C PRO A 88 -12.80 -7.55 -4.42
N LEU A 89 -11.72 -6.75 -4.22
CA LEU A 89 -11.85 -5.31 -3.97
C LEU A 89 -12.32 -4.56 -5.22
N PHE A 90 -11.87 -5.00 -6.40
CA PHE A 90 -12.32 -4.43 -7.68
C PHE A 90 -13.77 -4.83 -7.96
N GLU A 91 -14.13 -6.09 -7.74
CA GLU A 91 -15.49 -6.60 -7.90
C GLU A 91 -16.49 -5.88 -6.98
N ALA A 92 -16.09 -5.57 -5.77
CA ALA A 92 -16.88 -4.81 -4.81
C ALA A 92 -17.01 -3.31 -5.16
N GLY A 93 -16.26 -2.82 -6.17
CA GLY A 93 -16.21 -1.40 -6.52
C GLY A 93 -15.55 -0.53 -5.42
N ALA A 94 -14.65 -1.13 -4.63
CA ALA A 94 -13.95 -0.43 -3.55
C ALA A 94 -12.70 0.32 -4.02
N ILE A 95 -12.32 0.20 -5.30
CA ILE A 95 -11.11 0.82 -5.87
C ILE A 95 -11.51 1.96 -6.79
N TRP A 96 -10.89 3.09 -6.56
CA TRP A 96 -11.15 4.34 -7.29
C TRP A 96 -9.88 4.89 -7.92
N ALA A 97 -10.03 5.58 -9.04
CA ALA A 97 -8.93 6.26 -9.71
C ALA A 97 -9.43 7.57 -10.33
N PRO A 98 -8.62 8.65 -10.30
CA PRO A 98 -8.98 9.90 -10.95
C PRO A 98 -8.85 9.78 -12.48
N LYS A 99 -9.55 10.66 -13.21
CA LYS A 99 -9.36 10.80 -14.66
C LYS A 99 -8.08 11.58 -14.95
N LYS A 100 -6.92 10.92 -14.83
CA LYS A 100 -5.59 11.49 -15.07
C LYS A 100 -4.70 10.46 -15.75
N THR A 101 -3.73 10.92 -16.52
CA THR A 101 -2.82 10.08 -17.32
C THR A 101 -2.13 9.00 -16.50
N PHE A 102 -1.60 9.35 -15.32
CA PHE A 102 -0.93 8.35 -14.47
C PHE A 102 -1.87 7.22 -14.02
N ALA A 103 -3.15 7.54 -13.82
CA ALA A 103 -4.13 6.54 -13.41
C ALA A 103 -4.52 5.63 -14.59
N GLU A 104 -4.60 6.18 -15.79
CA GLU A 104 -4.80 5.44 -17.03
C GLU A 104 -3.65 4.45 -17.25
N GLU A 105 -2.39 4.89 -17.09
CA GLU A 105 -1.21 4.01 -17.19
C GLU A 105 -1.26 2.83 -16.18
N VAL A 106 -1.66 3.08 -14.93
CA VAL A 106 -1.79 2.03 -13.92
C VAL A 106 -2.92 1.05 -14.29
N ILE A 107 -4.07 1.57 -14.75
CA ILE A 107 -5.21 0.74 -15.14
C ILE A 107 -4.85 -0.13 -16.35
N GLU A 108 -4.22 0.44 -17.39
CA GLU A 108 -3.82 -0.27 -18.59
C GLU A 108 -2.82 -1.39 -18.27
N GLU A 109 -1.81 -1.12 -17.45
CA GLU A 109 -0.84 -2.13 -17.05
C GLU A 109 -1.49 -3.26 -16.23
N CYS A 110 -2.37 -2.92 -15.29
CA CYS A 110 -3.13 -3.92 -14.53
C CYS A 110 -4.06 -4.75 -15.42
N ALA A 111 -4.72 -4.13 -16.40
CA ALA A 111 -5.61 -4.82 -17.34
C ALA A 111 -4.85 -5.72 -18.32
N ALA A 112 -3.63 -5.34 -18.71
CA ALA A 112 -2.80 -6.14 -19.60
C ALA A 112 -2.14 -7.34 -18.90
N PHE A 113 -2.09 -7.37 -17.59
CA PHE A 113 -1.47 -8.47 -16.84
C PHE A 113 -2.21 -9.80 -17.08
N PRO A 114 -1.53 -10.93 -17.32
CA PRO A 114 -0.07 -11.14 -17.22
C PRO A 114 0.69 -10.95 -18.55
N PHE A 115 0.07 -10.45 -19.59
CA PHE A 115 0.62 -10.41 -20.96
C PHE A 115 1.22 -9.07 -21.33
N GLY A 116 1.22 -8.08 -20.43
CA GLY A 116 1.80 -6.76 -20.65
C GLY A 116 3.33 -6.77 -20.59
N ASP A 117 3.96 -5.76 -21.23
CA ASP A 117 5.42 -5.59 -21.27
C ASP A 117 6.01 -5.16 -19.91
N ASN A 118 5.20 -4.56 -19.06
CA ASN A 118 5.56 -4.08 -17.73
C ASN A 118 4.57 -4.61 -16.68
N ASP A 119 5.06 -4.70 -15.43
CA ASP A 119 4.26 -5.18 -14.31
C ASP A 119 4.63 -4.49 -12.97
N ASP A 120 5.35 -3.37 -13.04
CA ASP A 120 5.77 -2.61 -11.86
C ASP A 120 4.58 -1.97 -11.12
N TYR A 121 3.61 -1.45 -11.88
CA TYR A 121 2.38 -0.91 -11.30
C TYR A 121 1.47 -2.00 -10.76
N VAL A 122 1.47 -3.19 -11.38
CA VAL A 122 0.75 -4.36 -10.85
C VAL A 122 1.31 -4.74 -9.49
N ASP A 123 2.64 -4.80 -9.35
CA ASP A 123 3.30 -5.13 -8.09
C ASP A 123 3.00 -4.10 -7.00
N SER A 124 3.19 -2.80 -7.27
CA SER A 124 2.94 -1.76 -6.29
C SER A 124 1.46 -1.65 -5.90
N THR A 125 0.55 -1.80 -6.85
CA THR A 125 -0.89 -1.82 -6.61
C THR A 125 -1.30 -3.00 -5.73
N THR A 126 -0.91 -4.22 -6.10
CA THR A 126 -1.29 -5.41 -5.32
C THR A 126 -0.74 -5.37 -3.90
N GLN A 127 0.47 -4.87 -3.69
CA GLN A 127 1.04 -4.71 -2.35
C GLN A 127 0.23 -3.73 -1.49
N ALA A 128 -0.16 -2.58 -2.04
CA ALA A 128 -0.98 -1.60 -1.34
C ALA A 128 -2.37 -2.17 -0.98
N LEU A 129 -3.04 -2.82 -1.95
CA LEU A 129 -4.36 -3.40 -1.75
C LEU A 129 -4.35 -4.59 -0.76
N MET A 130 -3.31 -5.42 -0.80
CA MET A 130 -3.12 -6.48 0.19
C MET A 130 -2.96 -5.90 1.61
N ARG A 131 -2.18 -4.83 1.74
CA ARG A 131 -2.01 -4.14 3.02
C ARG A 131 -3.33 -3.62 3.57
N TYR A 132 -4.13 -2.99 2.73
CA TYR A 132 -5.47 -2.54 3.09
C TYR A 132 -6.37 -3.70 3.57
N ARG A 133 -6.40 -4.83 2.83
CA ARG A 133 -7.20 -6.01 3.22
C ARG A 133 -6.82 -6.60 4.56
N GLN A 134 -5.56 -6.46 4.97
CA GLN A 134 -5.09 -6.93 6.28
C GLN A 134 -5.55 -6.04 7.43
N GLY A 135 -6.26 -4.94 7.16
CA GLY A 135 -6.73 -4.00 8.18
C GLY A 135 -5.62 -3.15 8.81
N TYR A 136 -4.44 -3.14 8.23
CA TYR A 136 -3.32 -2.33 8.71
C TYR A 136 -3.37 -0.92 8.13
N HIS A 137 -4.41 -0.21 8.42
CA HIS A 137 -4.53 1.22 8.18
C HIS A 137 -4.76 1.90 9.53
N VAL A 138 -4.27 3.11 9.69
CA VAL A 138 -4.51 3.89 10.91
C VAL A 138 -5.99 4.26 10.91
N THR A 139 -6.68 3.90 11.98
CA THR A 139 -8.01 4.42 12.28
C THR A 139 -7.87 5.90 12.59
N LEU A 140 -8.68 6.74 11.97
CA LEU A 140 -8.79 8.14 12.36
C LEU A 140 -9.16 8.22 13.85
N ASN A 141 -8.68 9.24 14.56
CA ASN A 141 -8.78 9.40 16.02
C ASN A 141 -10.17 9.24 16.64
N ASP A 142 -11.23 9.18 15.84
CA ASP A 142 -12.60 8.98 16.33
C ASP A 142 -12.89 7.54 16.81
N ASP A 143 -11.99 6.57 16.52
CA ASP A 143 -12.18 5.16 16.88
C ASP A 143 -11.47 4.77 18.20
N PHE A 144 -10.86 5.72 18.93
CA PHE A 144 -10.15 5.45 20.19
C PHE A 144 -11.05 5.28 21.42
N GLU A 145 -12.39 5.36 21.29
CA GLU A 145 -13.26 5.24 22.46
C GLU A 145 -13.63 3.81 22.88
N ASP A 146 -13.30 2.78 22.06
CA ASP A 146 -13.67 1.38 22.36
C ASP A 146 -12.51 0.38 22.26
N GLU A 147 -11.39 0.62 22.97
CA GLU A 147 -10.53 -0.52 23.31
C GLU A 147 -11.20 -1.33 24.46
N PRO A 148 -11.53 -2.61 24.25
CA PRO A 148 -11.98 -3.44 25.35
C PRO A 148 -10.85 -3.52 26.38
N LYS A 149 -11.08 -3.00 27.58
CA LYS A 149 -10.18 -3.16 28.72
C LYS A 149 -9.89 -4.65 28.86
N VAL A 150 -8.63 -5.05 28.59
CA VAL A 150 -8.14 -6.38 28.90
C VAL A 150 -8.35 -6.58 30.40
N GLN A 151 -9.35 -7.38 30.74
CA GLN A 151 -9.54 -7.82 32.12
C GLN A 151 -8.32 -8.67 32.47
N ASP A 152 -7.61 -8.20 33.49
CA ASP A 152 -6.51 -8.90 34.16
C ASP A 152 -7.03 -10.27 34.64
N MET A 153 -6.76 -11.32 33.85
CA MET A 153 -7.02 -12.69 34.26
C MET A 153 -5.90 -13.08 35.23
N GLY A 154 -6.22 -12.94 36.52
CA GLY A 154 -5.37 -13.34 37.63
C GLY A 154 -4.71 -14.71 37.42
N ARG A 155 -3.39 -14.75 37.64
CA ARG A 155 -2.60 -15.98 37.70
C ARG A 155 -3.18 -16.90 38.76
N VAL A 156 -3.75 -18.01 38.34
CA VAL A 156 -4.03 -19.14 39.25
C VAL A 156 -2.75 -19.99 39.29
N TYR A 157 -2.10 -20.00 40.44
CA TYR A 157 -1.03 -20.94 40.77
C TYR A 157 -1.65 -22.26 41.21
N TYR A 158 -1.27 -23.36 40.57
CA TYR A 158 -1.24 -24.70 41.15
C TYR A 158 0.14 -25.27 40.97
#